data_cb86f44ba01854732f871e1c2c3c06b0
#
_entry.id   cb86f44ba01854732f871e1c2c3c06b0
#
_cell.length_a   1.000
_cell.length_b   1.000
_cell.length_c   1.000
_cell.angle_alpha   90.00
_cell.angle_beta   90.00
_cell.angle_gamma   90.00
#
_symmetry.space_group_name_H-M   'P 1'
#
loop_
_entity.id
_entity.type
_entity.pdbx_description
1 polymer ?
#
loop_
_entity_poly.entity_id
_entity_poly.type
_entity_poly.pdbx_seq_one_letter_code
_entity_poly.pdbx_strand_id
1 'polypeptide(L)'
;ASVPLDAVIHLAGENIAQRWTAAAKARIRASRVDATRLLSEALAGLPSPPRTLVCASATGFYGDRGDEVLNEESGPGTGFLAEVCQAWEAAAAPARQRGLRVVHLRLGVVLARQGGALAKMLPAFRLGLGGRLGSGRQYWSWIALEDLLGVVEWALQNEQVSGAVNTVAPEATTN
;
A
#
# COMPACT_ATOMS: atom_id res chain seq x y z
N ALA A 1 -14.56 3.60 30.61
CA ALA A 1 -13.14 3.31 30.44
C ALA A 1 -12.91 3.06 28.95
N SER A 2 -11.98 3.79 28.33
CA SER A 2 -11.57 3.52 26.95
C SER A 2 -10.78 2.21 26.91
N VAL A 3 -11.07 1.35 25.94
CA VAL A 3 -10.27 0.15 25.71
C VAL A 3 -8.90 0.61 25.18
N PRO A 4 -7.78 0.17 25.78
CA PRO A 4 -6.47 0.50 25.27
C PRO A 4 -6.28 -0.10 23.86
N LEU A 5 -5.69 0.66 22.95
CA LEU A 5 -5.33 0.18 21.62
C LEU A 5 -3.86 -0.25 21.63
N ASP A 6 -3.58 -1.49 21.24
CA ASP A 6 -2.21 -1.98 21.10
C ASP A 6 -1.60 -1.59 19.74
N ALA A 7 -2.39 -1.70 18.69
CA ALA A 7 -1.98 -1.38 17.34
C ALA A 7 -3.14 -0.82 16.50
N VAL A 8 -2.82 -0.11 15.43
CA VAL A 8 -3.77 0.38 14.43
C VAL A 8 -3.30 -0.05 13.06
N ILE A 9 -4.22 -0.58 12.26
CA ILE A 9 -4.00 -0.92 10.84
C ILE A 9 -4.83 0.02 9.99
N HIS A 10 -4.17 0.80 9.12
CA HIS A 10 -4.79 1.78 8.26
C HIS A 10 -4.64 1.39 6.79
N LEU A 11 -5.72 0.84 6.21
CA LEU A 11 -5.76 0.37 4.82
C LEU A 11 -6.73 1.20 3.96
N ALA A 12 -7.26 2.30 4.46
CA ALA A 12 -8.25 3.09 3.76
C ALA A 12 -7.65 3.86 2.59
N GLY A 13 -8.39 3.94 1.49
CA GLY A 13 -8.02 4.70 0.31
C GLY A 13 -9.07 4.61 -0.79
N GLU A 14 -9.22 5.69 -1.55
CA GLU A 14 -10.07 5.76 -2.74
C GLU A 14 -9.61 4.76 -3.81
N ASN A 15 -10.56 4.16 -4.53
CA ASN A 15 -10.25 3.22 -5.61
C ASN A 15 -9.47 3.92 -6.75
N ILE A 16 -8.32 3.37 -7.13
CA ILE A 16 -7.49 3.89 -8.22
C ILE A 16 -7.90 3.38 -9.61
N ALA A 17 -8.70 2.29 -9.68
CA ALA A 17 -9.16 1.68 -10.93
C ALA A 17 -10.34 2.47 -11.53
N GLN A 18 -10.09 3.73 -11.87
CA GLN A 18 -11.03 4.67 -12.45
C GLN A 18 -10.31 5.60 -13.44
N ARG A 19 -11.05 6.39 -14.22
CA ARG A 19 -10.45 7.41 -15.07
C ARG A 19 -9.84 8.53 -14.21
N TRP A 20 -8.57 8.82 -14.42
CA TRP A 20 -7.82 9.80 -13.63
C TRP A 20 -8.03 11.24 -14.12
N THR A 21 -9.22 11.77 -13.88
CA THR A 21 -9.50 13.21 -14.00
C THR A 21 -8.81 13.97 -12.87
N ALA A 22 -8.70 15.30 -12.99
CA ALA A 22 -8.15 16.13 -11.91
C ALA A 22 -8.89 15.92 -10.58
N ALA A 23 -10.22 15.84 -10.60
CA ALA A 23 -11.04 15.56 -9.42
C ALA A 23 -10.79 14.16 -8.85
N ALA A 24 -10.66 13.12 -9.69
CA ALA A 24 -10.34 11.77 -9.24
C ALA A 24 -8.94 11.71 -8.60
N LYS A 25 -7.94 12.33 -9.21
CA LYS A 25 -6.58 12.43 -8.64
C LYS A 25 -6.58 13.14 -7.29
N ALA A 26 -7.33 14.23 -7.14
CA ALA A 26 -7.47 14.93 -5.87
C ALA A 26 -8.07 14.03 -4.78
N ARG A 27 -9.15 13.28 -5.07
CA ARG A 27 -9.75 12.33 -4.12
C ARG A 27 -8.80 11.19 -3.77
N ILE A 28 -8.10 10.61 -4.75
CA ILE A 28 -7.10 9.55 -4.53
C ILE A 28 -6.01 10.03 -3.57
N ARG A 29 -5.50 11.25 -3.77
CA ARG A 29 -4.49 11.84 -2.89
C ARG A 29 -5.07 12.13 -1.50
N ALA A 30 -6.18 12.83 -1.40
CA ALA A 30 -6.79 13.23 -0.13
C ALA A 30 -7.16 12.01 0.74
N SER A 31 -7.77 10.99 0.16
CA SER A 31 -8.15 9.76 0.88
C SER A 31 -6.96 9.01 1.51
N ARG A 32 -5.75 9.26 1.03
CA ARG A 32 -4.51 8.66 1.54
C ARG A 32 -3.75 9.62 2.44
N VAL A 33 -3.38 10.75 1.89
CA VAL A 33 -2.49 11.72 2.57
C VAL A 33 -3.21 12.40 3.73
N ASP A 34 -4.38 12.99 3.49
CA ASP A 34 -5.09 13.74 4.53
C ASP A 34 -5.68 12.80 5.59
N ALA A 35 -6.23 11.64 5.17
CA ALA A 35 -6.76 10.66 6.10
C ALA A 35 -5.65 10.07 7.00
N THR A 36 -4.48 9.74 6.43
CA THR A 36 -3.35 9.22 7.22
C THR A 36 -2.80 10.28 8.16
N ARG A 37 -2.69 11.55 7.72
CA ARG A 37 -2.25 12.65 8.56
C ARG A 37 -3.19 12.85 9.74
N LEU A 38 -4.49 12.95 9.50
CA LEU A 38 -5.51 13.10 10.54
C LEU A 38 -5.48 11.95 11.55
N LEU A 39 -5.40 10.70 11.07
CA LEU A 39 -5.27 9.54 11.94
C LEU A 39 -3.99 9.60 12.78
N SER A 40 -2.87 9.91 12.13
CA SER A 40 -1.56 9.99 12.77
C SER A 40 -1.51 11.08 13.86
N GLU A 41 -2.07 12.26 13.59
CA GLU A 41 -2.23 13.35 14.56
C GLU A 41 -3.14 12.93 15.73
N ALA A 42 -4.27 12.29 15.43
CA ALA A 42 -5.19 11.82 16.46
C ALA A 42 -4.53 10.78 17.38
N LEU A 43 -3.79 9.81 16.82
CA LEU A 43 -3.07 8.80 17.59
C LEU A 43 -1.96 9.44 18.45
N ALA A 44 -1.22 10.40 17.88
CA ALA A 44 -0.17 11.12 18.59
C ALA A 44 -0.71 11.93 19.79
N GLY A 45 -1.95 12.41 19.69
CA GLY A 45 -2.64 13.17 20.73
C GLY A 45 -3.23 12.35 21.87
N LEU A 46 -3.25 11.01 21.75
CA LEU A 46 -3.80 10.15 22.81
C LEU A 46 -2.92 10.17 24.06
N PRO A 47 -3.52 10.15 25.27
CA PRO A 47 -2.76 10.00 26.55
C PRO A 47 -1.95 8.71 26.57
N SER A 48 -2.51 7.61 26.03
CA SER A 48 -1.87 6.31 25.87
C SER A 48 -1.98 5.88 24.40
N PRO A 49 -1.05 6.31 23.54
CA PRO A 49 -1.10 5.94 22.14
C PRO A 49 -0.78 4.46 21.91
N PRO A 50 -1.24 3.85 20.82
CA PRO A 50 -0.87 2.49 20.46
C PRO A 50 0.64 2.41 20.19
N ARG A 51 1.21 1.22 20.36
CA ARG A 51 2.65 1.01 20.10
C ARG A 51 2.97 1.02 18.60
N THR A 52 2.02 0.58 17.78
CA THR A 52 2.25 0.30 16.35
C THR A 52 1.17 0.91 15.47
N LEU A 53 1.59 1.52 14.38
CA LEU A 53 0.74 1.93 13.26
C LEU A 53 1.23 1.24 11.98
N VAL A 54 0.42 0.33 11.44
CA VAL A 54 0.66 -0.29 10.14
C VAL A 54 -0.18 0.45 9.10
N CYS A 55 0.47 1.09 8.13
CA CYS A 55 -0.17 1.83 7.06
C CYS A 55 -0.01 1.12 5.72
N ALA A 56 -1.05 1.11 4.90
CA ALA A 56 -0.87 0.80 3.49
C ALA A 56 -0.01 1.88 2.81
N SER A 57 0.78 1.44 1.86
CA SER A 57 1.44 2.18 0.80
C SER A 57 1.32 1.36 -0.49
N ALA A 58 2.09 1.63 -1.51
CA ALA A 58 2.06 0.82 -2.73
C ALA A 58 3.42 0.78 -3.42
N THR A 59 3.69 -0.28 -4.20
CA THR A 59 4.85 -0.38 -5.09
C THR A 59 4.91 0.75 -6.12
N GLY A 60 3.78 1.44 -6.35
CA GLY A 60 3.73 2.68 -7.11
C GLY A 60 4.68 3.78 -6.60
N PHE A 61 5.20 3.67 -5.37
CA PHE A 61 6.27 4.50 -4.84
C PHE A 61 7.49 4.57 -5.75
N TYR A 62 7.84 3.45 -6.36
CA TYR A 62 9.03 3.33 -7.20
C TYR A 62 8.83 3.87 -8.62
N GLY A 63 7.58 4.07 -9.09
CA GLY A 63 7.31 4.44 -10.48
C GLY A 63 7.69 3.35 -11.48
N ASP A 64 7.90 3.75 -12.74
CA ASP A 64 8.40 2.85 -13.79
C ASP A 64 9.94 2.96 -13.84
N ARG A 65 10.60 1.85 -13.57
CA ARG A 65 12.07 1.71 -13.53
C ARG A 65 12.58 0.62 -14.48
N GLY A 66 11.74 0.18 -15.44
CA GLY A 66 12.12 -0.89 -16.38
C GLY A 66 12.49 -2.18 -15.64
N ASP A 67 13.66 -2.73 -15.99
CA ASP A 67 14.15 -4.02 -15.46
C ASP A 67 15.01 -3.88 -14.18
N GLU A 68 14.99 -2.71 -13.54
CA GLU A 68 15.75 -2.48 -12.32
C GLU A 68 15.16 -3.28 -11.14
N VAL A 69 16.03 -3.99 -10.42
CA VAL A 69 15.61 -4.67 -9.18
C VAL A 69 15.49 -3.64 -8.05
N LEU A 70 14.30 -3.53 -7.50
CA LEU A 70 13.95 -2.53 -6.49
C LEU A 70 13.76 -3.18 -5.12
N ASN A 71 14.28 -2.53 -4.10
CA ASN A 71 14.11 -2.89 -2.69
C ASN A 71 13.66 -1.67 -1.88
N GLU A 72 13.51 -1.84 -0.57
CA GLU A 72 13.03 -0.78 0.32
C GLU A 72 13.95 0.44 0.41
N GLU A 73 15.25 0.26 0.13
CA GLU A 73 16.27 1.31 0.09
C GLU A 73 16.28 2.08 -1.23
N SER A 74 15.61 1.53 -2.27
CA SER A 74 15.49 2.19 -3.56
C SER A 74 14.71 3.48 -3.44
N GLY A 75 15.23 4.53 -4.04
CA GLY A 75 14.60 5.86 -4.05
C GLY A 75 13.24 5.87 -4.76
N PRO A 76 12.44 6.91 -4.52
CA PRO A 76 11.14 7.07 -5.18
C PRO A 76 11.30 7.31 -6.68
N GLY A 77 10.30 6.85 -7.42
CA GLY A 77 10.16 7.18 -8.83
C GLY A 77 9.47 8.52 -9.06
N THR A 78 9.00 8.70 -10.30
CA THR A 78 8.31 9.92 -10.74
C THR A 78 6.86 9.65 -11.13
N GLY A 79 6.08 10.72 -11.26
CA GLY A 79 4.68 10.67 -11.67
C GLY A 79 3.68 10.58 -10.52
N PHE A 80 2.40 10.69 -10.87
CA PHE A 80 1.32 10.90 -9.91
C PHE A 80 1.27 9.87 -8.77
N LEU A 81 1.39 8.58 -9.07
CA LEU A 81 1.31 7.55 -8.03
C LEU A 81 2.54 7.58 -7.12
N ALA A 82 3.72 7.79 -7.66
CA ALA A 82 4.95 7.89 -6.87
C ALA A 82 4.90 9.10 -5.92
N GLU A 83 4.45 10.25 -6.40
CA GLU A 83 4.25 11.46 -5.60
C GLU A 83 3.21 11.25 -4.50
N VAL A 84 2.10 10.56 -4.81
CA VAL A 84 1.08 10.22 -3.82
C VAL A 84 1.64 9.29 -2.76
N CYS A 85 2.37 8.23 -3.12
CA CYS A 85 2.94 7.29 -2.17
C CYS A 85 3.97 7.96 -1.25
N GLN A 86 4.84 8.83 -1.79
CA GLN A 86 5.79 9.61 -0.97
C GLN A 86 5.06 10.47 0.05
N ALA A 87 4.05 11.25 -0.39
CA ALA A 87 3.26 12.09 0.50
C ALA A 87 2.45 11.26 1.51
N TRP A 88 1.97 10.08 1.11
CA TRP A 88 1.23 9.17 1.97
C TRP A 88 2.10 8.63 3.11
N GLU A 89 3.30 8.12 2.80
CA GLU A 89 4.26 7.64 3.81
C GLU A 89 4.72 8.77 4.73
N ALA A 90 4.94 9.98 4.20
CA ALA A 90 5.29 11.17 4.97
C ALA A 90 4.17 11.62 5.93
N ALA A 91 2.91 11.37 5.60
CA ALA A 91 1.75 11.77 6.40
C ALA A 91 1.66 11.06 7.77
N ALA A 92 2.39 9.96 7.96
CA ALA A 92 2.48 9.26 9.25
C ALA A 92 3.56 9.86 10.20
N ALA A 93 4.21 10.97 9.82
CA ALA A 93 5.26 11.60 10.62
C ALA A 93 4.83 11.96 12.05
N PRO A 94 3.62 12.51 12.33
CA PRO A 94 3.20 12.81 13.70
C PRO A 94 3.22 11.58 14.63
N ALA A 95 2.73 10.41 14.16
CA ALA A 95 2.77 9.17 14.92
C ALA A 95 4.22 8.74 15.23
N ARG A 96 5.09 8.80 14.21
CA ARG A 96 6.51 8.46 14.37
C ARG A 96 7.22 9.39 15.36
N GLN A 97 6.97 10.69 15.29
CA GLN A 97 7.54 11.69 16.22
C GLN A 97 7.05 11.47 17.65
N ARG A 98 5.85 10.94 17.84
CA ARG A 98 5.30 10.56 19.16
C ARG A 98 5.91 9.26 19.70
N GLY A 99 6.70 8.54 18.89
CA GLY A 99 7.37 7.30 19.27
C GLY A 99 6.60 6.03 18.89
N LEU A 100 5.53 6.12 18.10
CA LEU A 100 4.89 4.92 17.54
C LEU A 100 5.83 4.26 16.53
N ARG A 101 5.88 2.94 16.54
CA ARG A 101 6.48 2.17 15.46
C ARG A 101 5.55 2.23 14.25
N VAL A 102 6.05 2.78 13.15
CA VAL A 102 5.28 2.95 11.91
C VAL A 102 5.83 2.02 10.85
N VAL A 103 4.96 1.18 10.27
CA VAL A 103 5.28 0.28 9.17
C VAL A 103 4.45 0.67 7.95
N HIS A 104 5.09 0.87 6.80
CA HIS A 104 4.44 1.17 5.52
C HIS A 104 4.51 -0.05 4.62
N LEU A 105 3.37 -0.69 4.37
CA LEU A 105 3.28 -1.83 3.47
C LEU A 105 3.18 -1.32 2.02
N ARG A 106 4.27 -1.39 1.26
CA ARG A 106 4.29 -1.09 -0.18
C ARG A 106 3.67 -2.24 -0.95
N LEU A 107 2.34 -2.23 -1.00
CA LEU A 107 1.53 -3.29 -1.58
C LEU A 107 1.70 -3.38 -3.09
N GLY A 108 1.90 -4.60 -3.59
CA GLY A 108 1.55 -4.96 -4.97
C GLY A 108 0.04 -5.04 -5.15
N VAL A 109 -0.39 -5.48 -6.33
CA VAL A 109 -1.81 -5.74 -6.60
C VAL A 109 -2.27 -6.95 -5.78
N VAL A 110 -3.18 -6.73 -4.86
CA VAL A 110 -3.72 -7.81 -4.02
C VAL A 110 -4.68 -8.66 -4.85
N LEU A 111 -4.39 -9.95 -4.94
CA LEU A 111 -5.19 -10.93 -5.68
C LEU A 111 -6.11 -11.70 -4.73
N ALA A 112 -7.42 -11.54 -4.92
CA ALA A 112 -8.46 -12.28 -4.22
C ALA A 112 -9.58 -12.69 -5.17
N ARG A 113 -10.13 -13.89 -5.00
CA ARG A 113 -11.24 -14.38 -5.85
C ARG A 113 -12.52 -13.59 -5.65
N GLN A 114 -12.73 -13.07 -4.44
CA GLN A 114 -13.94 -12.38 -4.02
C GLN A 114 -14.01 -10.93 -4.47
N GLY A 115 -12.88 -10.35 -4.93
CA GLY A 115 -12.83 -8.93 -5.28
C GLY A 115 -11.53 -8.48 -5.95
N GLY A 116 -11.41 -7.18 -6.15
CA GLY A 116 -10.20 -6.57 -6.69
C GLY A 116 -9.92 -6.88 -8.16
N ALA A 117 -8.64 -6.90 -8.52
CA ALA A 117 -8.19 -7.10 -9.90
C ALA A 117 -8.51 -8.50 -10.41
N LEU A 118 -8.21 -9.55 -9.63
CA LEU A 118 -8.42 -10.94 -10.05
C LEU A 118 -9.89 -11.22 -10.37
N ALA A 119 -10.81 -10.80 -9.51
CA ALA A 119 -12.25 -11.02 -9.73
C ALA A 119 -12.74 -10.35 -11.02
N LYS A 120 -12.15 -9.21 -11.42
CA LYS A 120 -12.48 -8.52 -12.68
C LYS A 120 -11.88 -9.20 -13.92
N MET A 121 -10.73 -9.85 -13.76
CA MET A 121 -10.03 -10.52 -14.86
C MET A 121 -10.59 -11.92 -15.14
N LEU A 122 -10.98 -12.66 -14.11
CA LEU A 122 -11.44 -14.05 -14.21
C LEU A 122 -12.52 -14.30 -15.26
N PRO A 123 -13.56 -13.47 -15.47
CA PRO A 123 -14.58 -13.71 -16.49
C PRO A 123 -13.98 -13.79 -17.91
N ALA A 124 -13.04 -12.88 -18.25
CA ALA A 124 -12.40 -12.89 -19.56
C ALA A 124 -11.57 -14.18 -19.77
N PHE A 125 -10.80 -14.59 -18.75
CA PHE A 125 -10.02 -15.82 -18.83
C PHE A 125 -10.89 -17.09 -18.94
N ARG A 126 -12.00 -17.14 -18.20
CA ARG A 126 -12.96 -18.24 -18.27
C ARG A 126 -13.63 -18.39 -19.64
N LEU A 127 -13.76 -17.29 -20.38
CA LEU A 127 -14.30 -17.27 -21.74
C LEU A 127 -13.23 -17.49 -22.83
N GLY A 128 -11.97 -17.77 -22.44
CA GLY A 128 -10.85 -17.89 -23.37
C GLY A 128 -10.41 -16.55 -24.01
N LEU A 129 -10.89 -15.41 -23.49
CA LEU A 129 -10.58 -14.07 -23.98
C LEU A 129 -9.45 -13.39 -23.18
N GLY A 130 -8.89 -14.10 -22.19
CA GLY A 130 -7.73 -13.63 -21.45
C GLY A 130 -6.49 -13.64 -22.32
N GLY A 131 -5.62 -12.66 -22.12
CA GLY A 131 -4.39 -12.57 -22.91
C GLY A 131 -3.50 -11.42 -22.47
N ARG A 132 -2.36 -11.33 -23.12
CA ARG A 132 -1.35 -10.31 -22.89
C ARG A 132 -1.89 -8.91 -23.19
N LEU A 133 -1.67 -7.98 -22.27
CA LEU A 133 -2.04 -6.58 -22.41
C LEU A 133 -0.82 -5.76 -22.89
N GLY A 134 -1.01 -4.95 -23.93
CA GLY A 134 0.05 -4.12 -24.49
C GLY A 134 1.24 -4.94 -24.99
N SER A 135 2.46 -4.57 -24.62
CA SER A 135 3.68 -5.30 -24.96
C SER A 135 3.83 -6.61 -24.17
N GLY A 136 3.16 -6.75 -23.04
CA GLY A 136 3.34 -7.85 -22.11
C GLY A 136 4.67 -7.83 -21.34
N ARG A 137 5.49 -6.79 -21.52
CA ARG A 137 6.82 -6.68 -20.87
C ARG A 137 6.79 -5.91 -19.56
N GLN A 138 5.65 -5.28 -19.22
CA GLN A 138 5.49 -4.57 -17.97
C GLN A 138 5.45 -5.56 -16.79
N TYR A 139 6.27 -5.28 -15.79
CA TYR A 139 6.26 -6.03 -14.54
C TYR A 139 4.97 -5.80 -13.76
N TRP A 140 4.52 -6.83 -13.11
CA TRP A 140 3.33 -6.83 -12.29
C TRP A 140 3.66 -7.28 -10.86
N SER A 141 3.80 -6.32 -9.98
CA SER A 141 3.94 -6.61 -8.56
C SER A 141 2.58 -7.01 -7.99
N TRP A 142 2.49 -8.20 -7.46
CA TRP A 142 1.26 -8.76 -6.90
C TRP A 142 1.52 -9.52 -5.60
N ILE A 143 0.47 -9.76 -4.85
CA ILE A 143 0.50 -10.61 -3.65
C ILE A 143 -0.87 -11.30 -3.50
N ALA A 144 -0.90 -12.54 -3.01
CA ALA A 144 -2.15 -13.18 -2.62
C ALA A 144 -2.71 -12.55 -1.34
N LEU A 145 -4.03 -12.54 -1.18
CA LEU A 145 -4.67 -11.96 0.00
C LEU A 145 -4.22 -12.67 1.29
N GLU A 146 -4.08 -13.98 1.24
CA GLU A 146 -3.66 -14.81 2.37
C GLU A 146 -2.23 -14.44 2.81
N ASP A 147 -1.32 -14.24 1.86
CA ASP A 147 0.06 -13.83 2.15
C ASP A 147 0.12 -12.41 2.71
N LEU A 148 -0.73 -11.49 2.19
CA LEU A 148 -0.85 -10.15 2.74
C LEU A 148 -1.29 -10.18 4.21
N LEU A 149 -2.25 -11.03 4.56
CA LEU A 149 -2.68 -11.18 5.96
C LEU A 149 -1.52 -11.68 6.83
N GLY A 150 -0.74 -12.65 6.33
CA GLY A 150 0.47 -13.11 7.01
C GLY A 150 1.52 -12.01 7.20
N VAL A 151 1.75 -11.16 6.19
CA VAL A 151 2.67 -10.01 6.32
C VAL A 151 2.16 -9.00 7.35
N VAL A 152 0.86 -8.72 7.39
CA VAL A 152 0.28 -7.82 8.40
C VAL A 152 0.48 -8.38 9.81
N GLU A 153 0.19 -9.67 10.00
CA GLU A 153 0.40 -10.34 11.29
C GLU A 153 1.87 -10.32 11.70
N TRP A 154 2.77 -10.67 10.78
CA TRP A 154 4.21 -10.62 11.01
C TRP A 154 4.68 -9.21 11.37
N ALA A 155 4.19 -8.17 10.70
CA ALA A 155 4.53 -6.79 11.00
C ALA A 155 4.03 -6.33 12.37
N LEU A 156 2.89 -6.88 12.85
CA LEU A 156 2.38 -6.61 14.19
C LEU A 156 3.22 -7.28 15.27
N GLN A 157 3.59 -8.54 15.06
CA GLN A 157 4.31 -9.38 16.04
C GLN A 157 5.81 -9.07 16.12
N ASN A 158 6.42 -8.60 15.02
CA ASN A 158 7.85 -8.32 14.98
C ASN A 158 8.15 -6.84 15.28
N GLU A 159 8.55 -6.56 16.51
CA GLU A 159 8.83 -5.20 16.99
C GLU A 159 10.02 -4.53 16.29
N GLN A 160 10.90 -5.29 15.65
CA GLN A 160 12.07 -4.75 14.94
C GLN A 160 11.71 -4.20 13.55
N VAL A 161 10.55 -4.58 13.01
CA VAL A 161 10.11 -4.14 11.69
C VAL A 161 9.55 -2.73 11.78
N SER A 162 10.15 -1.79 11.03
CA SER A 162 9.70 -0.41 10.93
C SER A 162 10.06 0.17 9.56
N GLY A 163 9.40 1.26 9.18
CA GLY A 163 9.63 1.88 7.87
C GLY A 163 8.88 1.16 6.74
N ALA A 164 9.44 1.17 5.54
CA ALA A 164 8.84 0.56 4.37
C ALA A 164 9.09 -0.96 4.33
N VAL A 165 8.10 -1.70 3.83
CA VAL A 165 8.17 -3.16 3.59
C VAL A 165 7.52 -3.44 2.24
N ASN A 166 8.26 -4.00 1.30
CA ASN A 166 7.72 -4.46 0.02
C ASN A 166 6.83 -5.69 0.25
N THR A 167 5.56 -5.51 -0.01
CA THR A 167 4.53 -6.51 0.25
C THR A 167 4.05 -7.07 -1.10
N VAL A 168 4.88 -7.96 -1.64
CA VAL A 168 4.76 -8.53 -2.98
C VAL A 168 5.17 -10.00 -2.98
N ALA A 169 4.71 -10.76 -3.98
CA ALA A 169 5.24 -12.09 -4.24
C ALA A 169 6.74 -12.01 -4.57
N PRO A 170 7.54 -13.02 -4.16
CA PRO A 170 9.00 -12.96 -4.30
C PRO A 170 9.48 -13.05 -5.75
N GLU A 171 8.66 -13.59 -6.65
CA GLU A 171 9.01 -13.74 -8.06
C GLU A 171 8.52 -12.57 -8.91
N ALA A 172 9.45 -11.95 -9.62
CA ALA A 172 9.12 -10.91 -10.60
C ALA A 172 8.36 -11.53 -11.77
N THR A 173 7.17 -11.03 -12.06
CA THR A 173 6.30 -11.53 -13.13
C THR A 173 5.97 -10.40 -14.09
N THR A 174 6.00 -10.69 -15.39
CA THR A 174 5.49 -9.79 -16.43
C THR A 174 4.09 -10.21 -16.86
N ASN A 175 3.38 -9.27 -17.49
CA ASN A 175 2.02 -9.53 -17.99
C ASN A 175 1.99 -10.53 -19.16
#